data_3d85e9b9b9a8465d6000371cfc303e69
#
_entry.id   3d85e9b9b9a8465d6000371cfc303e69
#
_cell.length_a   1.000
_cell.length_b   1.000
_cell.length_c   1.000
_cell.angle_alpha   90.00
_cell.angle_beta   90.00
_cell.angle_gamma   90.00
#
_symmetry.space_group_name_H-M   'P 1'
#
loop_
_entity.id
_entity.type
_entity.pdbx_description
1 polymer ?
#
loop_
_entity_poly.entity_id
_entity_poly.type
_entity_poly.pdbx_seq_one_letter_code
_entity_poly.pdbx_strand_id
1 'polypeptide(L)'
;MFVLFDSVWDPDPKLGKQRDPKPGVHNSGWVQGPGRAALQDPSQHARFEAYVKGVVGAFARDERILAWDIWNEPDNMNNGSYGEKEPKNKVDLVLALLPKAFAWAREAGATQPLTSGPWKGDWSTHEKMSPTDRLLVEQSDIITFHNYDHPSELEKRVNWLKRYNRPMICTEYMARGNGSYFFGSLLVGKAHNVGMINWGLVQGRTQTHLPWDSWQRPYTDREPSIWFHEVFRTDGTPYIPEEVEFIKRMTGASKAKAARP
;
A
#
# COMPACT_ATOMS: atom_id res chain seq x y z
N MET A 1 -7.32 -3.95 -6.72
CA MET A 1 -7.78 -3.61 -5.35
C MET A 1 -8.00 -2.12 -5.28
N PHE A 2 -9.02 -1.67 -4.53
CA PHE A 2 -9.24 -0.26 -4.24
C PHE A 2 -8.94 0.02 -2.77
N VAL A 3 -8.22 1.11 -2.51
CA VAL A 3 -7.95 1.65 -1.17
C VAL A 3 -9.01 2.71 -0.87
N LEU A 4 -9.70 2.60 0.26
CA LEU A 4 -10.74 3.56 0.67
C LEU A 4 -10.17 4.72 1.48
N PHE A 5 -9.36 4.42 2.50
CA PHE A 5 -8.66 5.40 3.31
C PHE A 5 -7.15 5.21 3.23
N ASP A 6 -6.40 6.29 3.45
CA ASP A 6 -4.95 6.29 3.40
C ASP A 6 -4.37 7.22 4.48
N SER A 7 -3.42 6.73 5.26
CA SER A 7 -2.75 7.50 6.31
C SER A 7 -1.35 7.98 5.95
N VAL A 8 -0.95 7.82 4.68
CA VAL A 8 0.42 8.16 4.27
C VAL A 8 0.48 9.55 3.61
N TRP A 9 1.56 10.27 3.87
CA TRP A 9 1.93 11.58 3.33
C TRP A 9 1.17 12.75 3.97
N ASP A 10 0.79 13.79 3.18
CA ASP A 10 0.31 15.06 3.73
C ASP A 10 -1.03 14.92 4.46
N PRO A 11 -1.07 15.18 5.78
CA PRO A 11 -2.29 15.05 6.56
C PRO A 11 -3.28 16.22 6.37
N ASP A 12 -2.96 17.20 5.52
CA ASP A 12 -3.79 18.40 5.29
C ASP A 12 -4.36 18.44 3.86
N PRO A 13 -5.25 17.51 3.46
CA PRO A 13 -5.89 17.56 2.16
C PRO A 13 -6.80 18.79 2.05
N LYS A 14 -6.97 19.29 0.84
CA LYS A 14 -7.88 20.40 0.51
C LYS A 14 -9.02 19.89 -0.36
N LEU A 15 -10.16 20.57 -0.32
CA LEU A 15 -11.22 20.33 -1.30
C LEU A 15 -10.75 20.76 -2.69
N GLY A 16 -11.15 20.01 -3.72
CA GLY A 16 -10.80 20.28 -5.12
C GLY A 16 -9.41 19.77 -5.48
N LYS A 17 -8.78 20.45 -6.45
CA LYS A 17 -7.45 20.06 -6.96
C LYS A 17 -6.39 20.18 -5.87
N GLN A 18 -5.67 19.09 -5.64
CA GLN A 18 -4.53 19.07 -4.73
C GLN A 18 -3.33 19.83 -5.34
N ARG A 19 -2.37 20.22 -4.50
CA ARG A 19 -1.15 20.88 -4.94
C ARG A 19 -0.35 20.03 -5.91
N ASP A 20 0.50 20.67 -6.66
CA ASP A 20 1.49 19.97 -7.47
C ASP A 20 2.58 19.36 -6.58
N PRO A 21 3.19 18.23 -6.98
CA PRO A 21 4.29 17.64 -6.24
C PRO A 21 5.50 18.59 -6.21
N LYS A 22 6.28 18.53 -5.14
CA LYS A 22 7.57 19.21 -5.05
C LYS A 22 8.56 18.51 -5.99
N PRO A 23 9.20 19.23 -6.94
CA PRO A 23 10.19 18.60 -7.80
C PRO A 23 11.29 17.91 -7.00
N GLY A 24 11.70 16.72 -7.44
CA GLY A 24 12.77 15.95 -6.81
C GLY A 24 12.42 15.31 -5.46
N VAL A 25 11.14 15.29 -5.04
CA VAL A 25 10.70 14.74 -3.76
C VAL A 25 9.67 13.62 -3.96
N HIS A 26 10.00 12.45 -3.47
CA HIS A 26 9.19 11.23 -3.52
C HIS A 26 7.76 11.48 -3.05
N ASN A 27 6.79 11.15 -3.89
CA ASN A 27 5.35 11.16 -3.64
C ASN A 27 4.80 12.40 -2.91
N SER A 28 5.44 13.55 -3.10
CA SER A 28 5.16 14.78 -2.35
C SER A 28 3.83 15.47 -2.71
N GLY A 29 3.15 15.01 -3.75
CA GLY A 29 1.82 15.48 -4.14
C GLY A 29 0.68 14.69 -3.50
N TRP A 30 0.97 13.58 -2.82
CA TRP A 30 -0.05 12.72 -2.21
C TRP A 30 -0.57 13.29 -0.89
N VAL A 31 -1.85 13.02 -0.59
CA VAL A 31 -2.51 13.49 0.63
C VAL A 31 -3.26 12.36 1.30
N GLN A 32 -3.42 12.44 2.61
CA GLN A 32 -4.19 11.48 3.38
C GLN A 32 -5.70 11.61 3.15
N GLY A 33 -6.39 10.52 3.33
CA GLY A 33 -7.85 10.44 3.43
C GLY A 33 -8.26 9.38 4.45
N PRO A 34 -8.86 9.78 5.59
CA PRO A 34 -9.19 11.13 6.03
C PRO A 34 -7.94 11.93 6.42
N GLY A 35 -7.96 13.25 6.17
CA GLY A 35 -6.93 14.15 6.70
C GLY A 35 -7.06 14.34 8.21
N ARG A 36 -5.97 14.82 8.86
CA ARG A 36 -5.88 14.90 10.32
C ARG A 36 -7.01 15.69 10.99
N ALA A 37 -7.47 16.77 10.37
CA ALA A 37 -8.56 17.59 10.95
C ALA A 37 -9.87 16.79 10.96
N ALA A 38 -10.18 16.09 9.88
CA ALA A 38 -11.39 15.28 9.79
C ALA A 38 -11.29 14.01 10.66
N LEU A 39 -10.10 13.41 10.77
CA LEU A 39 -9.87 12.25 11.64
C LEU A 39 -10.09 12.57 13.11
N GLN A 40 -9.73 13.80 13.54
CA GLN A 40 -9.89 14.27 14.92
C GLN A 40 -11.31 14.74 15.25
N ASP A 41 -12.21 14.86 14.27
CA ASP A 41 -13.57 15.37 14.42
C ASP A 41 -14.60 14.23 14.34
N PRO A 42 -15.16 13.76 15.46
CA PRO A 42 -16.17 12.70 15.45
C PRO A 42 -17.43 13.04 14.65
N SER A 43 -17.75 14.31 14.44
CA SER A 43 -18.89 14.73 13.62
C SER A 43 -18.75 14.32 12.15
N GLN A 44 -17.51 14.05 11.69
CA GLN A 44 -17.21 13.60 10.34
C GLN A 44 -17.53 12.11 10.12
N HIS A 45 -17.80 11.33 11.15
CA HIS A 45 -18.02 9.88 11.01
C HIS A 45 -19.21 9.57 10.08
N ALA A 46 -20.30 10.34 10.13
CA ALA A 46 -21.43 10.17 9.21
C ALA A 46 -21.03 10.39 7.74
N ARG A 47 -20.12 11.34 7.48
CA ARG A 47 -19.58 11.56 6.13
C ARG A 47 -18.68 10.40 5.69
N PHE A 48 -17.85 9.85 6.58
CA PHE A 48 -17.02 8.69 6.27
C PHE A 48 -17.86 7.47 5.99
N GLU A 49 -18.90 7.24 6.78
CA GLU A 49 -19.87 6.18 6.55
C GLU A 49 -20.54 6.31 5.16
N ALA A 50 -21.05 7.51 4.84
CA ALA A 50 -21.67 7.79 3.55
C ALA A 50 -20.69 7.56 2.39
N TYR A 51 -19.42 7.94 2.55
CA TYR A 51 -18.37 7.70 1.56
C TYR A 51 -18.11 6.20 1.36
N VAL A 52 -17.82 5.47 2.45
CA VAL A 52 -17.53 4.03 2.36
C VAL A 52 -18.72 3.27 1.77
N LYS A 53 -19.93 3.49 2.30
CA LYS A 53 -21.15 2.83 1.80
C LYS A 53 -21.48 3.21 0.36
N GLY A 54 -21.29 4.48 -0.01
CA GLY A 54 -21.54 4.95 -1.37
C GLY A 54 -20.59 4.33 -2.39
N VAL A 55 -19.28 4.33 -2.09
CA VAL A 55 -18.27 3.77 -3.00
C VAL A 55 -18.38 2.25 -3.09
N VAL A 56 -18.38 1.57 -1.95
CA VAL A 56 -18.46 0.10 -1.93
C VAL A 56 -19.79 -0.37 -2.52
N GLY A 57 -20.92 0.24 -2.15
CA GLY A 57 -22.25 -0.13 -2.65
C GLY A 57 -22.39 0.03 -4.16
N ALA A 58 -21.77 1.07 -4.74
CA ALA A 58 -21.79 1.28 -6.19
C ALA A 58 -21.09 0.15 -6.97
N PHE A 59 -20.13 -0.54 -6.36
CA PHE A 59 -19.31 -1.58 -6.99
C PHE A 59 -19.35 -2.91 -6.23
N ALA A 60 -20.33 -3.12 -5.37
CA ALA A 60 -20.41 -4.27 -4.46
C ALA A 60 -20.38 -5.65 -5.17
N ARG A 61 -20.75 -5.68 -6.46
CA ARG A 61 -20.80 -6.91 -7.28
C ARG A 61 -19.97 -6.80 -8.54
N ASP A 62 -19.04 -5.84 -8.60
CA ASP A 62 -18.19 -5.66 -9.77
C ASP A 62 -17.02 -6.66 -9.72
N GLU A 63 -17.05 -7.67 -10.59
CA GLU A 63 -16.06 -8.75 -10.67
C GLU A 63 -14.64 -8.27 -11.07
N ARG A 64 -14.51 -7.03 -11.54
CA ARG A 64 -13.19 -6.41 -11.82
C ARG A 64 -12.46 -6.01 -10.54
N ILE A 65 -13.15 -5.95 -9.40
CA ILE A 65 -12.58 -5.61 -8.11
C ILE A 65 -12.17 -6.89 -7.38
N LEU A 66 -10.87 -7.08 -7.21
CA LEU A 66 -10.32 -8.24 -6.51
C LEU A 66 -10.61 -8.19 -5.00
N ALA A 67 -10.44 -7.04 -4.38
CA ALA A 67 -10.63 -6.81 -2.96
C ALA A 67 -10.73 -5.31 -2.66
N TRP A 68 -11.27 -4.97 -1.50
CA TRP A 68 -11.27 -3.62 -0.93
C TRP A 68 -10.22 -3.54 0.17
N ASP A 69 -9.28 -2.62 0.04
CA ASP A 69 -8.39 -2.22 1.13
C ASP A 69 -9.05 -1.07 1.89
N ILE A 70 -9.45 -1.37 3.11
CA ILE A 70 -10.24 -0.43 3.91
C ILE A 70 -9.41 0.78 4.33
N TRP A 71 -8.13 0.55 4.65
CA TRP A 71 -7.24 1.63 5.07
C TRP A 71 -5.78 1.26 4.86
N ASN A 72 -5.10 1.98 3.97
CA ASN A 72 -3.67 1.82 3.76
C ASN A 72 -2.87 2.41 4.93
N GLU A 73 -1.99 1.59 5.52
CA GLU A 73 -1.06 1.96 6.60
C GLU A 73 -1.69 2.86 7.69
N PRO A 74 -2.80 2.46 8.31
CA PRO A 74 -3.64 3.36 9.12
C PRO A 74 -2.90 4.05 10.28
N ASP A 75 -1.89 3.39 10.86
CA ASP A 75 -1.07 3.89 11.97
C ASP A 75 0.27 4.52 11.52
N ASN A 76 0.41 4.87 10.24
CA ASN A 76 1.62 5.51 9.75
C ASN A 76 1.71 6.96 10.28
N MET A 77 2.77 7.23 11.04
CA MET A 77 3.04 8.55 11.63
C MET A 77 3.88 9.47 10.73
N ASN A 78 4.20 9.04 9.50
CA ASN A 78 4.93 9.84 8.51
C ASN A 78 6.24 10.50 9.03
N ASN A 79 6.96 9.82 9.93
CA ASN A 79 8.13 10.35 10.62
C ASN A 79 9.24 10.85 9.68
N GLY A 80 9.32 10.31 8.46
CA GLY A 80 10.28 10.73 7.44
C GLY A 80 9.88 11.99 6.64
N SER A 81 8.62 12.48 6.80
CA SER A 81 8.08 13.56 5.97
C SER A 81 7.20 14.55 6.75
N TYR A 82 6.04 14.13 7.22
CA TYR A 82 5.02 14.97 7.85
C TYR A 82 4.78 14.69 9.34
N GLY A 83 5.65 13.93 9.99
CA GLY A 83 5.45 13.45 11.37
C GLY A 83 5.09 14.51 12.39
N GLU A 84 5.67 15.71 12.28
CA GLU A 84 5.36 16.83 13.17
C GLU A 84 3.92 17.34 13.05
N LYS A 85 3.27 17.07 11.90
CA LYS A 85 1.88 17.47 11.66
C LYS A 85 0.87 16.42 12.11
N GLU A 86 1.31 15.19 12.33
CA GLU A 86 0.42 14.10 12.70
C GLU A 86 -0.18 14.30 14.09
N PRO A 87 -1.46 13.94 14.29
CA PRO A 87 -2.04 13.93 15.63
C PRO A 87 -1.27 12.96 16.53
N LYS A 88 -0.87 13.38 17.71
CA LYS A 88 -0.14 12.53 18.68
C LYS A 88 -0.92 11.26 19.05
N ASN A 89 -2.25 11.34 19.04
CA ASN A 89 -3.18 10.25 19.32
C ASN A 89 -3.74 9.59 18.05
N LYS A 90 -3.06 9.70 16.90
CA LYS A 90 -3.53 9.15 15.62
C LYS A 90 -3.89 7.66 15.72
N VAL A 91 -3.07 6.87 16.40
CA VAL A 91 -3.31 5.43 16.58
C VAL A 91 -4.63 5.17 17.29
N ASP A 92 -4.95 5.93 18.36
CA ASP A 92 -6.21 5.76 19.09
C ASP A 92 -7.42 6.13 18.21
N LEU A 93 -7.29 7.20 17.41
CA LEU A 93 -8.32 7.62 16.47
C LEU A 93 -8.57 6.55 15.40
N VAL A 94 -7.51 5.96 14.89
CA VAL A 94 -7.56 4.85 13.93
C VAL A 94 -8.23 3.62 14.55
N LEU A 95 -7.82 3.21 15.75
CA LEU A 95 -8.41 2.06 16.46
C LEU A 95 -9.91 2.25 16.72
N ALA A 96 -10.37 3.50 16.91
CA ALA A 96 -11.77 3.83 17.08
C ALA A 96 -12.58 3.85 15.77
N LEU A 97 -11.95 4.16 14.62
CA LEU A 97 -12.63 4.34 13.34
C LEU A 97 -12.55 3.11 12.42
N LEU A 98 -11.41 2.42 12.39
CA LEU A 98 -11.16 1.31 11.48
C LEU A 98 -12.21 0.17 11.58
N PRO A 99 -12.64 -0.30 12.79
CA PRO A 99 -13.69 -1.30 12.88
C PRO A 99 -15.01 -0.84 12.27
N LYS A 100 -15.33 0.44 12.41
CA LYS A 100 -16.55 1.04 11.81
C LYS A 100 -16.44 1.04 10.30
N ALA A 101 -15.27 1.38 9.73
CA ALA A 101 -15.05 1.38 8.29
C ALA A 101 -15.22 -0.01 7.69
N PHE A 102 -14.71 -1.06 8.34
CA PHE A 102 -14.98 -2.45 7.95
C PHE A 102 -16.48 -2.78 8.01
N ALA A 103 -17.16 -2.42 9.09
CA ALA A 103 -18.59 -2.66 9.24
C ALA A 103 -19.39 -1.98 8.13
N TRP A 104 -19.12 -0.71 7.84
CA TRP A 104 -19.80 0.04 6.77
C TRP A 104 -19.60 -0.58 5.39
N ALA A 105 -18.39 -1.06 5.10
CA ALA A 105 -18.10 -1.75 3.84
C ALA A 105 -18.90 -3.07 3.73
N ARG A 106 -19.00 -3.86 4.82
CA ARG A 106 -19.82 -5.07 4.86
C ARG A 106 -21.31 -4.76 4.70
N GLU A 107 -21.80 -3.75 5.40
CA GLU A 107 -23.19 -3.28 5.31
C GLU A 107 -23.58 -2.75 3.92
N ALA A 108 -22.60 -2.23 3.18
CA ALA A 108 -22.78 -1.82 1.78
C ALA A 108 -22.98 -2.99 0.80
N GLY A 109 -22.82 -4.24 1.28
CA GLY A 109 -23.08 -5.46 0.52
C GLY A 109 -21.94 -5.89 -0.39
N ALA A 110 -20.69 -5.54 -0.06
CA ALA A 110 -19.50 -6.02 -0.79
C ALA A 110 -19.49 -7.55 -0.86
N THR A 111 -19.39 -8.09 -2.07
CA THR A 111 -19.14 -9.54 -2.30
C THR A 111 -17.65 -9.83 -2.39
N GLN A 112 -16.84 -8.82 -2.62
CA GLN A 112 -15.39 -8.93 -2.64
C GLN A 112 -14.83 -8.96 -1.21
N PRO A 113 -13.68 -9.63 -0.97
CA PRO A 113 -13.05 -9.64 0.32
C PRO A 113 -12.60 -8.25 0.76
N LEU A 114 -12.69 -8.00 2.06
CA LEU A 114 -12.19 -6.80 2.71
C LEU A 114 -10.85 -7.09 3.36
N THR A 115 -9.96 -6.10 3.38
CA THR A 115 -8.66 -6.19 4.01
C THR A 115 -8.16 -4.83 4.47
N SER A 116 -7.17 -4.83 5.34
CA SER A 116 -6.26 -3.72 5.64
C SER A 116 -5.00 -4.35 6.23
N GLY A 117 -3.83 -4.06 5.66
CA GLY A 117 -2.63 -4.83 5.91
C GLY A 117 -1.70 -4.22 6.96
N PRO A 118 -1.07 -5.04 7.82
CA PRO A 118 0.05 -4.60 8.62
C PRO A 118 1.27 -4.31 7.73
N TRP A 119 2.08 -3.33 8.11
CA TRP A 119 3.20 -2.88 7.30
C TRP A 119 4.54 -2.81 8.06
N LYS A 120 4.50 -2.82 9.38
CA LYS A 120 5.68 -2.76 10.25
C LYS A 120 5.49 -3.64 11.49
N GLY A 121 6.57 -3.88 12.21
CA GLY A 121 6.53 -4.59 13.50
C GLY A 121 6.88 -6.08 13.42
N ASP A 122 6.74 -6.74 14.57
CA ASP A 122 6.98 -8.17 14.73
C ASP A 122 5.64 -8.91 14.82
N TRP A 123 5.32 -9.67 13.78
CA TRP A 123 4.08 -10.45 13.70
C TRP A 123 4.29 -11.93 14.03
N SER A 124 5.44 -12.28 14.64
CA SER A 124 5.80 -13.69 14.90
C SER A 124 4.86 -14.39 15.88
N THR A 125 4.27 -13.63 16.82
CA THR A 125 3.19 -14.12 17.70
C THR A 125 2.12 -13.05 17.84
N HIS A 126 0.91 -13.46 18.26
CA HIS A 126 -0.19 -12.52 18.49
C HIS A 126 0.15 -11.47 19.57
N GLU A 127 0.87 -11.89 20.63
CA GLU A 127 1.25 -11.00 21.74
C GLU A 127 2.23 -9.91 21.34
N LYS A 128 3.09 -10.17 20.33
CA LYS A 128 4.07 -9.19 19.82
C LYS A 128 3.46 -8.21 18.85
N MET A 129 2.34 -8.54 18.24
CA MET A 129 1.64 -7.63 17.36
C MET A 129 1.11 -6.41 18.12
N SER A 130 1.19 -5.24 17.51
CA SER A 130 0.52 -4.06 18.03
C SER A 130 -1.01 -4.23 18.07
N PRO A 131 -1.74 -3.45 18.88
CA PRO A 131 -3.21 -3.47 18.82
C PRO A 131 -3.75 -3.20 17.43
N THR A 132 -3.09 -2.32 16.65
CA THR A 132 -3.47 -2.04 15.26
C THR A 132 -3.26 -3.27 14.39
N ASP A 133 -2.08 -3.91 14.41
CA ASP A 133 -1.80 -5.09 13.59
C ASP A 133 -2.77 -6.23 13.86
N ARG A 134 -3.10 -6.46 15.14
CA ARG A 134 -4.12 -7.47 15.52
C ARG A 134 -5.46 -7.16 14.87
N LEU A 135 -5.94 -5.93 15.02
CA LEU A 135 -7.20 -5.48 14.43
C LEU A 135 -7.20 -5.65 12.91
N LEU A 136 -6.10 -5.29 12.24
CA LEU A 136 -5.96 -5.42 10.78
C LEU A 136 -6.15 -6.86 10.33
N VAL A 137 -5.43 -7.80 10.93
CA VAL A 137 -5.55 -9.22 10.53
C VAL A 137 -6.86 -9.87 10.99
N GLU A 138 -7.43 -9.47 12.12
CA GLU A 138 -8.69 -10.02 12.62
C GLU A 138 -9.90 -9.61 11.79
N GLN A 139 -9.92 -8.36 11.30
CA GLN A 139 -11.03 -7.83 10.50
C GLN A 139 -10.97 -8.21 9.02
N SER A 140 -9.80 -8.61 8.52
CA SER A 140 -9.55 -8.87 7.10
C SER A 140 -10.04 -10.27 6.67
N ASP A 141 -10.67 -10.38 5.50
CA ASP A 141 -11.08 -11.66 4.90
C ASP A 141 -9.90 -12.36 4.23
N ILE A 142 -8.97 -11.59 3.67
CA ILE A 142 -7.67 -12.02 3.13
C ILE A 142 -6.57 -11.25 3.86
N ILE A 143 -5.37 -11.81 3.96
CA ILE A 143 -4.25 -11.13 4.61
C ILE A 143 -3.47 -10.32 3.57
N THR A 144 -3.54 -9.00 3.65
CA THR A 144 -2.60 -8.14 2.94
C THR A 144 -1.51 -7.65 3.88
N PHE A 145 -0.35 -7.29 3.33
CA PHE A 145 0.75 -6.73 4.12
C PHE A 145 1.77 -6.04 3.21
N HIS A 146 2.64 -5.20 3.81
CA HIS A 146 3.76 -4.58 3.09
C HIS A 146 5.10 -5.15 3.53
N ASN A 147 6.07 -5.14 2.62
CA ASN A 147 7.45 -5.49 2.92
C ASN A 147 8.42 -4.79 1.98
N TYR A 148 9.12 -3.80 2.48
CA TYR A 148 10.20 -3.12 1.75
C TYR A 148 11.61 -3.55 2.20
N ASP A 149 11.69 -4.64 2.95
CA ASP A 149 12.95 -5.24 3.39
C ASP A 149 13.43 -6.32 2.41
N HIS A 150 14.64 -6.83 2.65
CA HIS A 150 15.23 -7.94 1.89
C HIS A 150 14.28 -9.14 1.75
N PRO A 151 14.33 -9.92 0.65
CA PRO A 151 13.45 -11.08 0.42
C PRO A 151 13.41 -12.11 1.56
N SER A 152 14.48 -12.28 2.33
CA SER A 152 14.48 -13.13 3.51
C SER A 152 13.54 -12.64 4.62
N GLU A 153 13.38 -11.33 4.79
CA GLU A 153 12.41 -10.77 5.73
C GLU A 153 10.98 -10.90 5.20
N LEU A 154 10.79 -10.78 3.87
CA LEU A 154 9.51 -11.11 3.24
C LEU A 154 9.09 -12.54 3.54
N GLU A 155 10.00 -13.51 3.32
CA GLU A 155 9.72 -14.93 3.59
C GLU A 155 9.38 -15.18 5.06
N LYS A 156 10.11 -14.54 5.96
CA LYS A 156 9.87 -14.60 7.40
C LYS A 156 8.49 -14.08 7.78
N ARG A 157 8.08 -12.90 7.24
CA ARG A 157 6.74 -12.33 7.44
C ARG A 157 5.63 -13.24 6.87
N VAL A 158 5.83 -13.78 5.69
CA VAL A 158 4.91 -14.76 5.09
C VAL A 158 4.74 -15.97 6.01
N ASN A 159 5.84 -16.51 6.56
CA ASN A 159 5.77 -17.65 7.46
C ASN A 159 5.03 -17.33 8.77
N TRP A 160 5.16 -16.12 9.30
CA TRP A 160 4.39 -15.67 10.46
C TRP A 160 2.89 -15.58 10.16
N LEU A 161 2.51 -15.06 8.99
CA LEU A 161 1.12 -14.84 8.61
C LEU A 161 0.38 -16.11 8.18
N LYS A 162 1.09 -17.18 7.80
CA LYS A 162 0.50 -18.49 7.44
C LYS A 162 -0.44 -19.05 8.52
N ARG A 163 -0.20 -18.75 9.80
CA ARG A 163 -1.05 -19.23 10.91
C ARG A 163 -2.52 -18.81 10.80
N TYR A 164 -2.81 -17.73 10.07
CA TYR A 164 -4.19 -17.26 9.86
C TYR A 164 -4.95 -18.08 8.82
N ASN A 165 -4.26 -18.94 8.06
CA ASN A 165 -4.84 -19.83 7.05
C ASN A 165 -5.80 -19.12 6.08
N ARG A 166 -5.41 -17.94 5.60
CA ARG A 166 -6.14 -17.13 4.62
C ARG A 166 -5.25 -16.85 3.40
N PRO A 167 -5.85 -16.56 2.22
CA PRO A 167 -5.08 -16.05 1.09
C PRO A 167 -4.24 -14.84 1.48
N MET A 168 -3.02 -14.73 0.94
CA MET A 168 -2.10 -13.66 1.25
C MET A 168 -1.74 -12.85 0.00
N ILE A 169 -1.66 -11.53 0.14
CA ILE A 169 -1.17 -10.61 -0.90
C ILE A 169 -0.20 -9.63 -0.24
N CYS A 170 1.05 -9.58 -0.69
CA CYS A 170 1.94 -8.47 -0.39
C CYS A 170 1.59 -7.31 -1.32
N THR A 171 0.88 -6.32 -0.79
CA THR A 171 0.29 -5.23 -1.57
C THR A 171 1.26 -4.11 -1.88
N GLU A 172 2.39 -4.05 -1.16
CA GLU A 172 3.50 -3.17 -1.46
C GLU A 172 4.82 -3.88 -1.17
N TYR A 173 5.67 -3.94 -2.15
CA TYR A 173 7.04 -4.44 -2.03
C TYR A 173 7.91 -3.77 -3.08
N MET A 174 9.19 -4.07 -3.06
CA MET A 174 10.20 -3.58 -3.96
C MET A 174 10.54 -2.09 -3.74
N ALA A 175 11.58 -1.89 -2.98
CA ALA A 175 12.31 -0.64 -2.87
C ALA A 175 13.81 -0.98 -3.01
N ARG A 176 14.36 -0.80 -4.20
CA ARG A 176 15.71 -1.30 -4.55
C ARG A 176 16.78 -0.80 -3.57
N GLY A 177 16.69 0.46 -3.16
CA GLY A 177 17.61 1.05 -2.19
C GLY A 177 17.61 0.38 -0.81
N ASN A 178 16.53 -0.32 -0.45
CA ASN A 178 16.42 -1.08 0.80
C ASN A 178 16.79 -2.56 0.65
N GLY A 179 17.26 -2.97 -0.54
CA GLY A 179 17.54 -4.39 -0.81
C GLY A 179 16.30 -5.24 -1.06
N SER A 180 15.13 -4.63 -1.26
CA SER A 180 13.92 -5.29 -1.71
C SER A 180 13.80 -5.15 -3.23
N TYR A 181 13.84 -6.26 -3.96
CA TYR A 181 13.90 -6.27 -5.41
C TYR A 181 13.13 -7.45 -6.02
N PHE A 182 12.77 -7.33 -7.31
CA PHE A 182 11.93 -8.32 -8.01
C PHE A 182 12.50 -9.72 -7.99
N PHE A 183 13.80 -9.89 -8.27
CA PHE A 183 14.44 -11.21 -8.40
C PHE A 183 14.26 -12.10 -7.16
N GLY A 184 14.36 -11.52 -5.98
CA GLY A 184 14.17 -12.28 -4.74
C GLY A 184 12.71 -12.33 -4.29
N SER A 185 12.04 -11.19 -4.25
CA SER A 185 10.69 -11.08 -3.68
C SER A 185 9.65 -11.89 -4.46
N LEU A 186 9.69 -11.87 -5.79
CA LEU A 186 8.76 -12.66 -6.61
C LEU A 186 9.00 -14.18 -6.50
N LEU A 187 10.23 -14.61 -6.24
CA LEU A 187 10.50 -16.04 -5.97
C LEU A 187 9.85 -16.48 -4.65
N VAL A 188 9.98 -15.67 -3.61
CA VAL A 188 9.29 -15.91 -2.33
C VAL A 188 7.78 -15.94 -2.53
N GLY A 189 7.21 -14.92 -3.18
CA GLY A 189 5.78 -14.85 -3.47
C GLY A 189 5.28 -16.12 -4.17
N LYS A 190 5.98 -16.56 -5.21
CA LYS A 190 5.63 -17.77 -5.98
C LYS A 190 5.77 -19.06 -5.15
N ALA A 191 6.86 -19.21 -4.40
CA ALA A 191 7.10 -20.39 -3.56
C ALA A 191 6.04 -20.56 -2.47
N HIS A 192 5.50 -19.47 -1.97
CA HIS A 192 4.51 -19.47 -0.90
C HIS A 192 3.06 -19.19 -1.35
N ASN A 193 2.82 -19.10 -2.67
CA ASN A 193 1.50 -18.76 -3.22
C ASN A 193 0.94 -17.44 -2.67
N VAL A 194 1.78 -16.42 -2.57
CA VAL A 194 1.43 -15.06 -2.15
C VAL A 194 1.29 -14.16 -3.38
N GLY A 195 0.17 -13.47 -3.49
CA GLY A 195 -0.01 -12.43 -4.50
C GLY A 195 0.98 -11.28 -4.25
N MET A 196 1.51 -10.70 -5.33
CA MET A 196 2.54 -9.65 -5.24
C MET A 196 2.10 -8.44 -6.06
N ILE A 197 1.86 -7.30 -5.40
CA ILE A 197 1.51 -6.03 -6.05
C ILE A 197 2.64 -5.04 -5.80
N ASN A 198 3.24 -4.52 -6.87
CA ASN A 198 4.28 -3.50 -6.78
C ASN A 198 3.65 -2.10 -6.66
N TRP A 199 4.25 -1.24 -5.84
CA TRP A 199 3.88 0.17 -5.77
C TRP A 199 4.79 1.00 -6.68
N GLY A 200 4.23 1.53 -7.75
CA GLY A 200 4.93 2.25 -8.80
C GLY A 200 5.14 1.38 -10.06
N LEU A 201 4.83 1.93 -11.22
CA LEU A 201 4.98 1.26 -12.50
C LEU A 201 5.75 2.11 -13.50
N VAL A 202 5.32 3.35 -13.70
CA VAL A 202 5.89 4.28 -14.67
C VAL A 202 6.29 5.58 -13.98
N GLN A 203 7.52 6.02 -14.23
CA GLN A 203 8.02 7.31 -13.77
C GLN A 203 7.05 8.42 -14.16
N GLY A 204 6.63 9.22 -13.20
CA GLY A 204 5.64 10.25 -13.46
C GLY A 204 5.49 11.23 -12.30
N ARG A 205 4.29 11.78 -12.18
CA ARG A 205 3.96 12.84 -11.22
C ARG A 205 4.16 12.42 -9.76
N THR A 206 4.03 11.15 -9.43
CA THR A 206 4.28 10.62 -8.08
C THR A 206 5.74 10.67 -7.68
N GLN A 207 6.67 10.65 -8.64
CA GLN A 207 8.12 10.66 -8.40
C GLN A 207 8.57 9.52 -7.47
N THR A 208 7.87 8.37 -7.48
CA THR A 208 8.19 7.23 -6.62
C THR A 208 9.41 6.43 -7.08
N HIS A 209 10.03 6.78 -8.22
CA HIS A 209 11.38 6.34 -8.59
C HIS A 209 12.45 6.93 -7.67
N LEU A 210 12.18 8.06 -7.02
CA LEU A 210 13.12 8.70 -6.09
C LEU A 210 13.16 7.96 -4.75
N PRO A 211 14.33 7.88 -4.11
CA PRO A 211 14.45 7.34 -2.76
C PRO A 211 13.71 8.18 -1.71
N TRP A 212 13.42 7.57 -0.56
CA TRP A 212 12.71 8.26 0.51
C TRP A 212 13.53 9.38 1.16
N ASP A 213 14.86 9.34 1.11
CA ASP A 213 15.74 10.42 1.58
C ASP A 213 15.59 11.73 0.78
N SER A 214 14.88 11.69 -0.36
CA SER A 214 14.50 12.89 -1.13
C SER A 214 13.68 13.91 -0.32
N TRP A 215 13.05 13.49 0.77
CA TRP A 215 12.38 14.39 1.71
C TRP A 215 13.35 15.28 2.48
N GLN A 216 14.59 14.83 2.69
CA GLN A 216 15.67 15.56 3.33
C GLN A 216 16.64 16.18 2.30
N ARG A 217 16.79 15.54 1.14
CA ARG A 217 17.73 15.91 0.06
C ARG A 217 17.06 15.76 -1.30
N PRO A 218 16.26 16.74 -1.77
CA PRO A 218 15.58 16.66 -3.06
C PRO A 218 16.52 16.36 -4.23
N TYR A 219 16.07 15.56 -5.19
CA TYR A 219 16.78 15.21 -6.42
C TYR A 219 16.33 16.13 -7.56
N THR A 220 16.74 17.40 -7.52
CA THR A 220 16.32 18.41 -8.52
C THR A 220 17.28 18.54 -9.69
N ASP A 221 18.54 18.22 -9.48
CA ASP A 221 19.66 18.43 -10.39
C ASP A 221 20.38 17.15 -10.81
N ARG A 222 19.93 16.02 -10.30
CA ARG A 222 20.51 14.72 -10.59
C ARG A 222 19.47 13.60 -10.45
N GLU A 223 19.69 12.50 -11.16
CA GLU A 223 19.00 11.23 -10.94
C GLU A 223 19.58 10.53 -9.69
N PRO A 224 18.77 9.77 -8.95
CA PRO A 224 19.30 8.87 -7.91
C PRO A 224 20.15 7.76 -8.55
N SER A 225 21.16 7.28 -7.81
CA SER A 225 22.01 6.17 -8.26
C SER A 225 21.22 4.88 -8.49
N ILE A 226 20.09 4.72 -7.79
CA ILE A 226 19.15 3.61 -7.95
C ILE A 226 17.72 4.10 -7.77
N TRP A 227 16.83 3.69 -8.68
CA TRP A 227 15.40 3.97 -8.55
C TRP A 227 14.74 3.09 -7.49
N PHE A 228 13.81 3.67 -6.73
CA PHE A 228 13.14 2.94 -5.66
C PHE A 228 12.09 1.97 -6.19
N HIS A 229 11.01 2.44 -6.80
CA HIS A 229 9.83 1.61 -7.06
C HIS A 229 9.50 1.40 -8.54
N GLU A 230 9.64 2.42 -9.39
CA GLU A 230 9.18 2.32 -10.78
C GLU A 230 9.98 1.33 -11.62
N VAL A 231 9.27 0.78 -12.60
CA VAL A 231 9.77 -0.20 -13.56
C VAL A 231 10.10 0.44 -14.90
N PHE A 232 9.31 1.43 -15.31
CA PHE A 232 9.43 2.06 -16.61
C PHE A 232 9.71 3.56 -16.51
N ARG A 233 10.43 4.07 -17.49
CA ARG A 233 10.58 5.52 -17.74
C ARG A 233 9.30 6.11 -18.34
N THR A 234 9.21 7.42 -18.40
CA THR A 234 8.04 8.13 -18.97
C THR A 234 7.76 7.79 -20.43
N ASP A 235 8.76 7.37 -21.19
CA ASP A 235 8.65 6.93 -22.58
C ASP A 235 8.27 5.44 -22.73
N GLY A 236 8.07 4.73 -21.61
CA GLY A 236 7.76 3.31 -21.58
C GLY A 236 8.97 2.38 -21.68
N THR A 237 10.19 2.91 -21.75
CA THR A 237 11.40 2.07 -21.72
C THR A 237 11.65 1.53 -20.31
N PRO A 238 12.08 0.26 -20.16
CA PRO A 238 12.42 -0.28 -18.84
C PRO A 238 13.57 0.48 -18.18
N TYR A 239 13.49 0.71 -16.87
CA TYR A 239 14.63 1.16 -16.08
C TYR A 239 15.72 0.08 -16.04
N ILE A 240 15.36 -1.17 -15.74
CA ILE A 240 16.20 -2.36 -15.79
C ILE A 240 15.50 -3.41 -16.68
N PRO A 241 15.94 -3.61 -17.95
CA PRO A 241 15.30 -4.56 -18.86
C PRO A 241 15.21 -5.99 -18.30
N GLU A 242 16.23 -6.44 -17.59
CA GLU A 242 16.30 -7.78 -17.01
C GLU A 242 15.21 -8.03 -15.96
N GLU A 243 14.81 -7.02 -15.20
CA GLU A 243 13.70 -7.12 -14.27
C GLU A 243 12.37 -7.33 -14.99
N VAL A 244 12.13 -6.62 -16.09
CA VAL A 244 10.92 -6.77 -16.89
C VAL A 244 10.83 -8.17 -17.49
N GLU A 245 11.91 -8.68 -18.02
CA GLU A 245 11.97 -10.05 -18.54
C GLU A 245 11.79 -11.10 -17.43
N PHE A 246 12.32 -10.84 -16.25
CA PHE A 246 12.09 -11.69 -15.08
C PHE A 246 10.62 -11.68 -14.65
N ILE A 247 10.00 -10.51 -14.54
CA ILE A 247 8.56 -10.37 -14.21
C ILE A 247 7.71 -11.15 -15.23
N LYS A 248 7.97 -11.00 -16.53
CA LYS A 248 7.26 -11.73 -17.60
C LYS A 248 7.38 -13.25 -17.44
N ARG A 249 8.56 -13.74 -17.08
CA ARG A 249 8.75 -15.18 -16.80
C ARG A 249 7.95 -15.64 -15.58
N MET A 250 7.99 -14.84 -14.50
CA MET A 250 7.30 -15.18 -13.26
C MET A 250 5.78 -15.19 -13.40
N THR A 251 5.23 -14.26 -14.19
CA THR A 251 3.79 -14.13 -14.44
C THR A 251 3.28 -15.02 -15.59
N GLY A 252 4.16 -15.71 -16.30
CA GLY A 252 3.80 -16.53 -17.47
C GLY A 252 3.51 -15.72 -18.74
N ALA A 253 3.70 -14.40 -18.72
CA ALA A 253 3.42 -13.52 -19.88
C ALA A 253 4.28 -13.86 -21.11
N SER A 254 5.48 -14.42 -20.91
CA SER A 254 6.34 -14.90 -22.01
C SER A 254 5.75 -16.09 -22.78
N LYS A 255 4.93 -16.92 -22.14
CA LYS A 255 4.26 -18.07 -22.77
C LYS A 255 3.04 -17.66 -23.57
N ALA A 256 2.35 -16.59 -23.19
CA ALA A 256 1.15 -16.12 -23.87
C ALA A 256 1.42 -15.54 -25.27
N LYS A 257 2.64 -15.02 -25.54
CA LYS A 257 3.04 -14.55 -26.86
C LYS A 257 3.31 -15.70 -27.86
N ALA A 258 3.74 -16.86 -27.38
CA ALA A 258 3.99 -18.05 -28.21
C ALA A 258 2.71 -18.80 -28.59
N ALA A 259 1.59 -18.53 -27.91
CA ALA A 259 0.31 -19.24 -28.10
C ALA A 259 -0.73 -18.43 -28.90
N ARG A 260 -0.40 -17.26 -29.44
CA ARG A 260 -1.27 -16.53 -30.39
C ARG A 260 -0.79 -16.80 -31.80
N PRO A 261 -1.64 -17.50 -32.63
CA PRO A 261 -1.36 -17.73 -34.04
C PRO A 261 -1.34 -16.42 -34.84
#